data_655bddad299ca957900e597a20c289fc
#
_entry.id   655bddad299ca957900e597a20c289fc
#
_cell.length_a   1.000
_cell.length_b   1.000
_cell.length_c   1.000
_cell.angle_alpha   90.00
_cell.angle_beta   90.00
_cell.angle_gamma   90.00
#
_symmetry.space_group_name_H-M   'P 1'
#
loop_
_entity.id
_entity.type
_entity.pdbx_description
1 polymer ?
#
loop_
_entity_poly.entity_id
_entity_poly.type
_entity_poly.pdbx_seq_one_letter_code
_entity_poly.pdbx_strand_id
1 'polypeptide(L)'
;MHAIRRLVHDWPLACFLPLAFALSWYPWLIALAQGRSSGPNPLGPFAAALLVLAIGNGWSAVKALFAAMLRARVGAHWFALALGLPVVVVALVVVVNVAFGAPWPRADQLARWPGMLDTFLVALLFVALGEEPGWRGFLLPRLQQRFAPLMADLVLGAIWALWHLPLLGHAVPSQHVAPFLIAVFAATPVLSRLCNGARGSVLLPMLMHATVNATGAGFAFGFYQGNDLTRTWWIYAALWTVAAVLVLIATRPRRGR
;
A
#
# COMPACT_ATOMS: atom_id res chain seq x y z
N MET A 1 3.00 30.89 16.95
CA MET A 1 2.45 29.52 17.09
C MET A 1 0.98 29.42 16.74
N HIS A 2 0.10 30.36 17.13
CA HIS A 2 -1.35 30.29 16.83
C HIS A 2 -1.69 30.29 15.34
N ALA A 3 -0.98 31.08 14.49
CA ALA A 3 -1.23 31.13 13.05
C ALA A 3 -0.91 29.80 12.34
N ILE A 4 0.25 29.19 12.66
CA ILE A 4 0.64 27.88 12.08
C ILE A 4 -0.36 26.79 12.48
N ARG A 5 -0.78 26.77 13.75
CA ARG A 5 -1.76 25.80 14.24
C ARG A 5 -3.09 25.92 13.48
N ARG A 6 -3.60 27.15 13.28
CA ARG A 6 -4.81 27.41 12.50
C ARG A 6 -4.64 26.93 11.06
N LEU A 7 -3.56 27.33 10.39
CA LEU A 7 -3.28 26.89 9.01
C LEU A 7 -3.32 25.37 8.87
N VAL A 8 -2.61 24.64 9.75
CA VAL A 8 -2.54 23.17 9.71
C VAL A 8 -3.89 22.54 10.05
N HIS A 9 -4.66 23.14 10.98
CA HIS A 9 -6.00 22.68 11.34
C HIS A 9 -6.99 22.85 10.19
N ASP A 10 -6.98 24.01 9.53
CA ASP A 10 -7.96 24.37 8.48
C ASP A 10 -7.62 23.73 7.13
N TRP A 11 -6.33 23.50 6.86
CA TRP A 11 -5.82 22.96 5.59
C TRP A 11 -4.95 21.70 5.76
N PRO A 12 -5.46 20.65 6.48
CA PRO A 12 -4.63 19.50 6.85
C PRO A 12 -4.10 18.71 5.64
N LEU A 13 -4.85 18.62 4.54
CA LEU A 13 -4.41 17.93 3.32
C LEU A 13 -3.33 18.71 2.58
N ALA A 14 -3.47 20.04 2.50
CA ALA A 14 -2.49 20.92 1.87
C ALA A 14 -1.15 20.93 2.63
N CYS A 15 -1.17 20.70 3.95
CA CYS A 15 0.04 20.55 4.75
C CYS A 15 0.60 19.12 4.69
N PHE A 16 -0.26 18.11 4.71
CA PHE A 16 0.15 16.70 4.73
C PHE A 16 0.85 16.27 3.44
N LEU A 17 0.24 16.54 2.28
CA LEU A 17 0.75 16.01 1.01
C LEU A 17 2.18 16.49 0.69
N PRO A 18 2.48 17.81 0.68
CA PRO A 18 3.85 18.26 0.42
C PRO A 18 4.86 17.71 1.44
N LEU A 19 4.45 17.64 2.71
CA LEU A 19 5.32 17.14 3.77
C LEU A 19 5.60 15.64 3.62
N ALA A 20 4.57 14.83 3.31
CA ALA A 20 4.71 13.40 3.06
C ALA A 20 5.66 13.12 1.89
N PHE A 21 5.50 13.86 0.79
CA PHE A 21 6.38 13.74 -0.37
C PHE A 21 7.81 14.23 -0.06
N ALA A 22 7.96 15.37 0.58
CA ALA A 22 9.28 15.92 0.92
C ALA A 22 10.06 14.95 1.85
N LEU A 23 9.41 14.45 2.92
CA LEU A 23 10.01 13.49 3.84
C LEU A 23 10.27 12.12 3.23
N SER A 24 9.56 11.76 2.15
CA SER A 24 9.80 10.50 1.44
C SER A 24 10.85 10.63 0.35
N TRP A 25 10.84 11.73 -0.41
CA TRP A 25 11.63 11.86 -1.63
C TRP A 25 13.03 12.44 -1.41
N TYR A 26 13.33 13.03 -0.22
CA TYR A 26 14.64 13.62 0.02
C TYR A 26 15.83 12.68 -0.22
N PRO A 27 15.80 11.36 0.14
CA PRO A 27 16.93 10.48 -0.14
C PRO A 27 17.12 10.25 -1.64
N TRP A 28 16.00 10.13 -2.38
CA TRP A 28 16.01 10.00 -3.83
C TRP A 28 16.57 11.25 -4.51
N LEU A 29 16.13 12.45 -4.09
CA LEU A 29 16.62 13.70 -4.64
C LEU A 29 18.12 13.90 -4.39
N ILE A 30 18.62 13.55 -3.19
CA ILE A 30 20.05 13.58 -2.86
C ILE A 30 20.82 12.59 -3.74
N ALA A 31 20.32 11.36 -3.87
CA ALA A 31 20.97 10.34 -4.69
C ALA A 31 21.02 10.78 -6.17
N LEU A 32 19.92 11.32 -6.69
CA LEU A 32 19.84 11.83 -8.06
C LEU A 32 20.88 12.95 -8.32
N ALA A 33 21.02 13.88 -7.39
CA ALA A 33 22.05 14.94 -7.48
C ALA A 33 23.49 14.40 -7.46
N GLN A 34 23.67 13.17 -6.94
CA GLN A 34 24.96 12.47 -6.89
C GLN A 34 25.13 11.45 -8.04
N GLY A 35 24.24 11.43 -9.03
CA GLY A 35 24.25 10.45 -10.13
C GLY A 35 23.98 9.00 -9.67
N ARG A 36 23.32 8.83 -8.53
CA ARG A 36 22.97 7.50 -7.94
C ARG A 36 21.47 7.28 -7.94
N SER A 37 21.05 6.05 -7.76
CA SER A 37 19.64 5.67 -7.57
C SER A 37 19.34 5.39 -6.09
N SER A 38 18.15 5.79 -5.64
CA SER A 38 17.62 5.45 -4.32
C SER A 38 16.10 5.39 -4.39
N GLY A 39 15.47 4.61 -3.52
CA GLY A 39 14.02 4.63 -3.34
C GLY A 39 13.56 5.76 -2.42
N PRO A 40 12.24 5.91 -2.25
CA PRO A 40 11.68 6.83 -1.27
C PRO A 40 11.91 6.30 0.15
N ASN A 41 12.00 7.22 1.12
CA ASN A 41 11.89 6.86 2.52
C ASN A 41 10.42 6.49 2.85
N PRO A 42 10.11 5.25 3.22
CA PRO A 42 8.72 4.83 3.45
C PRO A 42 8.10 5.48 4.70
N LEU A 43 8.91 6.00 5.63
CA LEU A 43 8.41 6.63 6.86
C LEU A 43 7.83 8.03 6.65
N GLY A 44 7.98 8.63 5.46
CA GLY A 44 7.52 9.99 5.16
C GLY A 44 6.03 10.23 5.41
N PRO A 45 5.11 9.39 4.91
CA PRO A 45 3.67 9.57 5.13
C PRO A 45 3.27 9.48 6.62
N PHE A 46 3.85 8.56 7.37
CA PHE A 46 3.60 8.44 8.81
C PHE A 46 4.11 9.66 9.57
N ALA A 47 5.35 10.07 9.33
CA ALA A 47 5.94 11.25 9.97
C ALA A 47 5.13 12.52 9.65
N ALA A 48 4.71 12.71 8.40
CA ALA A 48 3.85 13.82 8.00
C ALA A 48 2.51 13.80 8.74
N ALA A 49 1.87 12.62 8.86
CA ALA A 49 0.62 12.48 9.59
C ALA A 49 0.78 12.84 11.07
N LEU A 50 1.85 12.37 11.72
CA LEU A 50 2.14 12.70 13.12
C LEU A 50 2.34 14.21 13.33
N LEU A 51 3.12 14.86 12.47
CA LEU A 51 3.39 16.29 12.55
C LEU A 51 2.12 17.12 12.35
N VAL A 52 1.33 16.81 11.31
CA VAL A 52 0.08 17.53 11.01
C VAL A 52 -0.95 17.33 12.12
N LEU A 53 -1.09 16.12 12.65
CA LEU A 53 -1.99 15.84 13.78
C LEU A 53 -1.54 16.55 15.05
N ALA A 54 -0.26 16.47 15.42
CA ALA A 54 0.27 17.07 16.61
C ALA A 54 0.08 18.61 16.63
N ILE A 55 0.39 19.26 15.51
CA ILE A 55 0.31 20.71 15.37
C ILE A 55 -1.15 21.18 15.27
N GLY A 56 -1.96 20.55 14.38
CA GLY A 56 -3.32 21.01 14.09
C GLY A 56 -4.35 20.59 15.12
N ASN A 57 -4.31 19.32 15.57
CA ASN A 57 -5.35 18.70 16.37
C ASN A 57 -4.89 18.33 17.79
N GLY A 58 -3.57 18.40 18.08
CA GLY A 58 -2.99 18.09 19.38
C GLY A 58 -2.79 16.57 19.62
N TRP A 59 -2.28 16.27 20.81
CA TRP A 59 -1.82 14.93 21.18
C TRP A 59 -2.92 13.86 21.22
N SER A 60 -4.17 14.27 21.46
CA SER A 60 -5.32 13.35 21.43
C SER A 60 -5.52 12.72 20.03
N ALA A 61 -5.32 13.49 18.97
CA ALA A 61 -5.42 12.99 17.59
C ALA A 61 -4.27 12.05 17.24
N VAL A 62 -3.06 12.32 17.73
CA VAL A 62 -1.91 11.41 17.60
C VAL A 62 -2.19 10.08 18.30
N LYS A 63 -2.70 10.12 19.55
CA LYS A 63 -3.11 8.91 20.28
C LYS A 63 -4.20 8.12 19.54
N ALA A 64 -5.15 8.80 18.92
CA ALA A 64 -6.20 8.15 18.13
C ALA A 64 -5.63 7.41 16.90
N LEU A 65 -4.62 7.98 16.22
CA LEU A 65 -3.91 7.31 15.13
C LEU A 65 -3.22 6.03 15.62
N PHE A 66 -2.46 6.11 16.72
CA PHE A 66 -1.81 4.92 17.32
C PHE A 66 -2.84 3.87 17.75
N ALA A 67 -3.97 4.29 18.33
CA ALA A 67 -5.06 3.37 18.68
C ALA A 67 -5.65 2.65 17.44
N ALA A 68 -5.73 3.32 16.29
CA ALA A 68 -6.14 2.71 15.04
C ALA A 68 -5.09 1.72 14.50
N MET A 69 -3.80 2.04 14.63
CA MET A 69 -2.68 1.16 14.27
C MET A 69 -2.62 -0.11 15.12
N LEU A 70 -3.08 -0.05 16.37
CA LEU A 70 -3.08 -1.17 17.30
C LEU A 70 -4.45 -1.87 17.41
N ARG A 71 -5.42 -1.48 16.58
CA ARG A 71 -6.80 -2.01 16.65
C ARG A 71 -6.87 -3.43 16.09
N ALA A 72 -6.66 -4.41 16.98
CA ALA A 72 -6.75 -5.84 16.68
C ALA A 72 -8.11 -6.48 17.07
N ARG A 73 -8.95 -5.78 17.86
CA ARG A 73 -10.27 -6.33 18.29
C ARG A 73 -11.32 -6.19 17.19
N VAL A 74 -11.15 -6.99 16.13
CA VAL A 74 -12.00 -7.08 14.95
C VAL A 74 -12.27 -8.55 14.64
N GLY A 75 -13.26 -8.86 13.77
CA GLY A 75 -13.55 -10.25 13.42
C GLY A 75 -12.36 -10.95 12.74
N ALA A 76 -12.17 -12.25 13.05
CA ALA A 76 -11.06 -13.04 12.50
C ALA A 76 -11.03 -13.09 10.96
N HIS A 77 -12.20 -12.99 10.29
CA HIS A 77 -12.29 -12.94 8.83
C HIS A 77 -11.52 -11.77 8.22
N TRP A 78 -11.37 -10.63 8.94
CA TRP A 78 -10.58 -9.51 8.46
C TRP A 78 -9.07 -9.82 8.44
N PHE A 79 -8.58 -10.59 9.43
CA PHE A 79 -7.21 -11.09 9.42
C PHE A 79 -6.99 -12.11 8.32
N ALA A 80 -7.97 -13.02 8.13
CA ALA A 80 -7.94 -13.99 7.03
C ALA A 80 -7.90 -13.28 5.67
N LEU A 81 -8.66 -12.18 5.50
CA LEU A 81 -8.60 -11.38 4.28
C LEU A 81 -7.26 -10.65 4.13
N ALA A 82 -6.75 -10.03 5.22
CA ALA A 82 -5.51 -9.26 5.18
C ALA A 82 -4.29 -10.13 4.84
N LEU A 83 -4.20 -11.33 5.39
CA LEU A 83 -3.08 -12.24 5.19
C LEU A 83 -3.32 -13.21 4.02
N GLY A 84 -4.56 -13.66 3.83
CA GLY A 84 -4.89 -14.70 2.85
C GLY A 84 -5.04 -14.19 1.42
N LEU A 85 -5.67 -13.01 1.22
CA LEU A 85 -5.91 -12.51 -0.14
C LEU A 85 -4.61 -12.33 -0.94
N PRO A 86 -3.54 -11.70 -0.42
CA PRO A 86 -2.29 -11.59 -1.16
C PRO A 86 -1.66 -12.93 -1.50
N VAL A 87 -1.73 -13.91 -0.57
CA VAL A 87 -1.24 -15.27 -0.80
C VAL A 87 -2.01 -15.93 -1.95
N VAL A 88 -3.35 -15.84 -1.93
CA VAL A 88 -4.20 -16.38 -3.00
C VAL A 88 -3.90 -15.71 -4.35
N VAL A 89 -3.77 -14.39 -4.37
CA VAL A 89 -3.43 -13.64 -5.59
C VAL A 89 -2.11 -14.15 -6.16
N VAL A 90 -1.06 -14.27 -5.34
CA VAL A 90 0.26 -14.72 -5.78
C VAL A 90 0.24 -16.20 -6.22
N ALA A 91 -0.47 -17.07 -5.51
CA ALA A 91 -0.64 -18.46 -5.92
C ALA A 91 -1.33 -18.56 -7.29
N LEU A 92 -2.39 -17.76 -7.52
CA LEU A 92 -3.05 -17.68 -8.82
C LEU A 92 -2.14 -17.11 -9.90
N VAL A 93 -1.29 -16.11 -9.59
CA VAL A 93 -0.27 -15.60 -10.53
C VAL A 93 0.61 -16.74 -11.02
N VAL A 94 1.13 -17.57 -10.11
CA VAL A 94 1.99 -18.72 -10.46
C VAL A 94 1.22 -19.71 -11.35
N VAL A 95 0.02 -20.13 -10.92
CA VAL A 95 -0.80 -21.11 -11.66
C VAL A 95 -1.12 -20.60 -13.07
N VAL A 96 -1.58 -19.35 -13.20
CA VAL A 96 -1.92 -18.75 -14.48
C VAL A 96 -0.66 -18.60 -15.36
N ASN A 97 0.47 -18.17 -14.78
CA ASN A 97 1.71 -18.02 -15.55
C ASN A 97 2.20 -19.37 -16.10
N VAL A 98 2.09 -20.45 -15.31
CA VAL A 98 2.40 -21.82 -15.76
C VAL A 98 1.42 -22.28 -16.84
N ALA A 99 0.13 -21.97 -16.74
CA ALA A 99 -0.85 -22.27 -17.78
C ALA A 99 -0.54 -21.56 -19.11
N PHE A 100 0.17 -20.43 -19.06
CA PHE A 100 0.70 -19.72 -20.24
C PHE A 100 2.12 -20.17 -20.65
N GLY A 101 2.59 -21.31 -20.14
CA GLY A 101 3.83 -21.96 -20.58
C GLY A 101 5.08 -21.62 -19.77
N ALA A 102 4.97 -20.91 -18.64
CA ALA A 102 6.10 -20.76 -17.72
C ALA A 102 6.39 -22.09 -17.01
N PRO A 103 7.64 -22.37 -16.63
CA PRO A 103 7.95 -23.55 -15.83
C PRO A 103 7.34 -23.46 -14.43
N TRP A 104 7.03 -24.63 -13.84
CA TRP A 104 6.72 -24.68 -12.41
C TRP A 104 7.92 -24.22 -11.58
N PRO A 105 7.69 -23.50 -10.45
CA PRO A 105 8.77 -23.16 -9.53
C PRO A 105 9.51 -24.41 -9.07
N ARG A 106 10.84 -24.36 -9.08
CA ARG A 106 11.70 -25.48 -8.68
C ARG A 106 11.67 -25.65 -7.16
N ALA A 107 11.99 -26.86 -6.70
CA ALA A 107 12.03 -27.19 -5.27
C ALA A 107 12.98 -26.27 -4.47
N ASP A 108 14.15 -25.91 -5.05
CA ASP A 108 15.08 -24.98 -4.42
C ASP A 108 14.55 -23.55 -4.31
N GLN A 109 13.73 -23.11 -5.26
CA GLN A 109 13.05 -21.82 -5.20
C GLN A 109 11.95 -21.84 -4.12
N LEU A 110 11.14 -22.90 -4.08
CA LEU A 110 10.11 -23.07 -3.06
C LEU A 110 10.69 -23.18 -1.66
N ALA A 111 11.84 -23.85 -1.50
CA ALA A 111 12.52 -23.98 -0.21
C ALA A 111 12.95 -22.65 0.42
N ARG A 112 12.96 -21.55 -0.35
CA ARG A 112 13.26 -20.20 0.16
C ARG A 112 12.08 -19.54 0.90
N TRP A 113 10.95 -20.22 1.06
CA TRP A 113 9.76 -19.68 1.73
C TRP A 113 10.04 -19.09 3.15
N PRO A 114 11.00 -19.58 3.96
CA PRO A 114 11.26 -18.97 5.27
C PRO A 114 11.70 -17.51 5.17
N GLY A 115 12.41 -17.13 4.09
CA GLY A 115 12.77 -15.73 3.83
C GLY A 115 11.58 -14.79 3.61
N MET A 116 10.38 -15.32 3.34
CA MET A 116 9.17 -14.50 3.32
C MET A 116 8.86 -13.92 4.72
N LEU A 117 9.17 -14.64 5.81
CA LEU A 117 8.94 -14.14 7.16
C LEU A 117 9.83 -12.93 7.44
N ASP A 118 11.09 -12.99 7.06
CA ASP A 118 12.02 -11.85 7.22
C ASP A 118 11.54 -10.65 6.39
N THR A 119 11.17 -10.89 5.13
CA THR A 119 10.61 -9.84 4.26
C THR A 119 9.31 -9.28 4.81
N PHE A 120 8.43 -10.12 5.35
CA PHE A 120 7.19 -9.69 5.99
C PHE A 120 7.46 -8.78 7.20
N LEU A 121 8.38 -9.17 8.08
CA LEU A 121 8.71 -8.38 9.27
C LEU A 121 9.35 -7.04 8.89
N VAL A 122 10.28 -7.03 7.94
CA VAL A 122 10.88 -5.79 7.42
C VAL A 122 9.81 -4.91 6.77
N ALA A 123 8.98 -5.47 5.90
CA ALA A 123 7.91 -4.73 5.25
C ALA A 123 6.88 -4.21 6.25
N LEU A 124 6.54 -4.98 7.28
CA LEU A 124 5.59 -4.54 8.33
C LEU A 124 6.15 -3.38 9.14
N LEU A 125 7.41 -3.48 9.59
CA LEU A 125 8.01 -2.54 10.55
C LEU A 125 8.59 -1.27 9.90
N PHE A 126 8.86 -1.28 8.60
CA PHE A 126 9.43 -0.13 7.91
C PHE A 126 8.53 0.39 6.78
N VAL A 127 8.03 -0.48 5.90
CA VAL A 127 7.26 -0.06 4.74
C VAL A 127 5.81 0.23 5.13
N ALA A 128 5.09 -0.79 5.59
CA ALA A 128 3.68 -0.67 5.93
C ALA A 128 3.42 0.24 7.14
N LEU A 129 4.30 0.19 8.15
CA LEU A 129 4.28 1.13 9.28
C LEU A 129 4.51 2.57 8.82
N GLY A 130 5.38 2.77 7.85
CA GLY A 130 5.69 4.10 7.33
C GLY A 130 4.60 4.68 6.44
N GLU A 131 3.88 3.83 5.73
CA GLU A 131 2.92 4.23 4.72
C GLU A 131 1.47 4.21 5.21
N GLU A 132 0.98 3.10 5.74
CA GLU A 132 -0.46 2.91 6.00
C GLU A 132 -1.06 3.89 7.02
N PRO A 133 -0.35 4.27 8.11
CA PRO A 133 -0.87 5.30 9.02
C PRO A 133 -1.07 6.65 8.34
N GLY A 134 -0.18 7.01 7.40
CA GLY A 134 -0.33 8.22 6.59
C GLY A 134 -1.47 8.10 5.58
N TRP A 135 -1.48 7.01 4.81
CA TRP A 135 -2.46 6.83 3.74
C TRP A 135 -3.85 6.45 4.27
N ARG A 136 -3.98 5.39 5.06
CA ARG A 136 -5.28 4.87 5.53
C ARG A 136 -5.69 5.43 6.88
N GLY A 137 -4.72 5.81 7.72
CA GLY A 137 -5.00 6.42 9.03
C GLY A 137 -5.31 7.92 8.96
N PHE A 138 -4.63 8.66 8.08
CA PHE A 138 -4.75 10.12 7.99
C PHE A 138 -5.47 10.59 6.72
N LEU A 139 -4.98 10.23 5.53
CA LEU A 139 -5.45 10.78 4.25
C LEU A 139 -6.82 10.24 3.87
N LEU A 140 -7.03 8.92 3.89
CA LEU A 140 -8.29 8.29 3.47
C LEU A 140 -9.52 8.83 4.19
N PRO A 141 -9.58 8.94 5.54
CA PRO A 141 -10.77 9.47 6.22
C PRO A 141 -11.09 10.91 5.81
N ARG A 142 -10.07 11.73 5.52
CA ARG A 142 -10.25 13.12 5.09
C ARG A 142 -10.72 13.23 3.65
N LEU A 143 -10.28 12.35 2.77
CA LEU A 143 -10.81 12.25 1.41
C LEU A 143 -12.28 11.81 1.43
N GLN A 144 -12.62 10.83 2.27
CA GLN A 144 -14.01 10.33 2.40
C GLN A 144 -14.98 11.33 3.03
N GLN A 145 -14.49 12.34 3.72
CA GLN A 145 -15.31 13.49 4.16
C GLN A 145 -15.67 14.44 3.02
N ARG A 146 -14.92 14.43 1.91
CA ARG A 146 -15.06 15.36 0.78
C ARG A 146 -15.60 14.71 -0.48
N PHE A 147 -15.36 13.42 -0.64
CA PHE A 147 -15.65 12.66 -1.85
C PHE A 147 -16.43 11.38 -1.52
N ALA A 148 -17.25 10.94 -2.48
CA ALA A 148 -17.82 9.59 -2.44
C ALA A 148 -16.70 8.53 -2.31
N PRO A 149 -16.97 7.38 -1.67
CA PRO A 149 -15.93 6.38 -1.34
C PRO A 149 -15.07 5.96 -2.54
N LEU A 150 -15.67 5.73 -3.71
CA LEU A 150 -14.93 5.37 -4.92
C LEU A 150 -13.99 6.51 -5.36
N MET A 151 -14.48 7.75 -5.35
CA MET A 151 -13.65 8.90 -5.74
C MET A 151 -12.50 9.11 -4.75
N ALA A 152 -12.73 8.91 -3.45
CA ALA A 152 -11.67 8.95 -2.44
C ALA A 152 -10.60 7.89 -2.69
N ASP A 153 -11.01 6.66 -3.09
CA ASP A 153 -10.07 5.59 -3.45
C ASP A 153 -9.28 5.92 -4.73
N LEU A 154 -9.93 6.50 -5.75
CA LEU A 154 -9.26 6.91 -6.99
C LEU A 154 -8.22 8.01 -6.74
N VAL A 155 -8.59 9.03 -5.95
CA VAL A 155 -7.66 10.11 -5.58
C VAL A 155 -6.50 9.58 -4.75
N LEU A 156 -6.78 8.73 -3.74
CA LEU A 156 -5.74 8.11 -2.93
C LEU A 156 -4.82 7.22 -3.78
N GLY A 157 -5.39 6.42 -4.68
CA GLY A 157 -4.64 5.55 -5.58
C GLY A 157 -3.70 6.33 -6.50
N ALA A 158 -4.17 7.46 -7.05
CA ALA A 158 -3.34 8.34 -7.88
C ALA A 158 -2.20 8.97 -7.08
N ILE A 159 -2.46 9.45 -5.86
CA ILE A 159 -1.45 10.01 -4.96
C ILE A 159 -0.41 8.94 -4.59
N TRP A 160 -0.85 7.74 -4.26
CA TRP A 160 0.03 6.64 -3.86
C TRP A 160 0.86 6.11 -5.03
N ALA A 161 0.27 6.00 -6.23
CA ALA A 161 1.01 5.68 -7.45
C ALA A 161 2.09 6.74 -7.77
N LEU A 162 1.76 8.03 -7.67
CA LEU A 162 2.72 9.11 -7.85
C LEU A 162 3.85 9.06 -6.81
N TRP A 163 3.53 8.70 -5.56
CA TRP A 163 4.52 8.60 -4.49
C TRP A 163 5.61 7.55 -4.79
N HIS A 164 5.29 6.52 -5.58
CA HIS A 164 6.25 5.48 -6.00
C HIS A 164 7.21 5.93 -7.12
N LEU A 165 7.09 7.16 -7.63
CA LEU A 165 7.95 7.66 -8.72
C LEU A 165 9.45 7.37 -8.52
N PRO A 166 10.05 7.52 -7.31
CA PRO A 166 11.45 7.20 -7.08
C PRO A 166 11.86 5.74 -7.32
N LEU A 167 10.91 4.80 -7.35
CA LEU A 167 11.20 3.38 -7.62
C LEU A 167 11.27 3.07 -9.12
N LEU A 168 10.66 3.90 -9.95
CA LEU A 168 10.48 3.61 -11.36
C LEU A 168 11.79 3.75 -12.13
N GLY A 169 12.09 2.75 -12.95
CA GLY A 169 13.30 2.68 -13.77
C GLY A 169 14.53 2.07 -13.07
N HIS A 170 14.50 1.87 -11.73
CA HIS A 170 15.61 1.22 -11.05
C HIS A 170 15.17 0.01 -10.18
N ALA A 171 14.34 0.21 -9.16
CA ALA A 171 13.78 -0.90 -8.38
C ALA A 171 12.61 -1.59 -9.10
N VAL A 172 11.85 -0.81 -9.90
CA VAL A 172 10.84 -1.32 -10.83
C VAL A 172 11.33 -1.05 -12.25
N PRO A 173 11.85 -2.08 -12.96
CA PRO A 173 12.34 -1.92 -14.33
C PRO A 173 11.27 -1.32 -15.27
N SER A 174 11.70 -0.57 -16.27
CA SER A 174 10.81 0.23 -17.14
C SER A 174 9.69 -0.60 -17.77
N GLN A 175 9.96 -1.85 -18.17
CA GLN A 175 8.97 -2.77 -18.74
C GLN A 175 7.89 -3.22 -17.74
N HIS A 176 8.11 -3.05 -16.44
CA HIS A 176 7.17 -3.44 -15.38
C HIS A 176 6.45 -2.24 -14.75
N VAL A 177 6.76 -1.01 -15.14
CA VAL A 177 6.17 0.21 -14.57
C VAL A 177 4.65 0.23 -14.72
N ALA A 178 4.14 -0.05 -15.91
CA ALA A 178 2.70 0.00 -16.15
C ALA A 178 1.93 -1.04 -15.28
N PRO A 179 2.24 -2.34 -15.29
CA PRO A 179 1.55 -3.30 -14.45
C PRO A 179 1.77 -3.05 -12.95
N PHE A 180 2.92 -2.54 -12.52
CA PHE A 180 3.16 -2.13 -11.14
C PHE A 180 2.19 -1.02 -10.71
N LEU A 181 2.09 0.07 -11.47
CA LEU A 181 1.20 1.18 -11.13
C LEU A 181 -0.28 0.77 -11.16
N ILE A 182 -0.68 -0.09 -12.11
CA ILE A 182 -2.03 -0.66 -12.15
C ILE A 182 -2.30 -1.46 -10.87
N ALA A 183 -1.35 -2.30 -10.43
CA ALA A 183 -1.50 -3.09 -9.20
C ALA A 183 -1.61 -2.21 -7.95
N VAL A 184 -0.78 -1.16 -7.82
CA VAL A 184 -0.83 -0.17 -6.73
C VAL A 184 -2.21 0.52 -6.70
N PHE A 185 -2.66 0.96 -7.87
CA PHE A 185 -3.95 1.64 -8.00
C PHE A 185 -5.12 0.71 -7.66
N ALA A 186 -5.08 -0.52 -8.15
CA ALA A 186 -6.11 -1.54 -7.88
C ALA A 186 -6.11 -2.03 -6.42
N ALA A 187 -4.95 -2.11 -5.77
CA ALA A 187 -4.87 -2.48 -4.35
C ALA A 187 -5.49 -1.42 -3.42
N THR A 188 -5.55 -0.15 -3.87
CA THR A 188 -6.05 0.96 -3.04
C THR A 188 -7.48 0.74 -2.52
N PRO A 189 -8.51 0.48 -3.35
CA PRO A 189 -9.85 0.22 -2.84
C PRO A 189 -9.94 -1.02 -1.97
N VAL A 190 -9.12 -2.04 -2.19
CA VAL A 190 -9.09 -3.25 -1.35
C VAL A 190 -8.62 -2.91 0.06
N LEU A 191 -7.49 -2.20 0.18
CA LEU A 191 -6.95 -1.74 1.47
C LEU A 191 -7.89 -0.75 2.17
N SER A 192 -8.53 0.15 1.42
CA SER A 192 -9.50 1.10 1.97
C SER A 192 -10.74 0.39 2.55
N ARG A 193 -11.27 -0.61 1.84
CA ARG A 193 -12.42 -1.40 2.33
C ARG A 193 -12.05 -2.27 3.51
N LEU A 194 -10.84 -2.83 3.52
CA LEU A 194 -10.30 -3.58 4.66
C LEU A 194 -10.25 -2.69 5.91
N CYS A 195 -9.69 -1.49 5.80
CA CYS A 195 -9.63 -0.51 6.87
C CYS A 195 -11.03 -0.14 7.39
N ASN A 196 -11.92 0.29 6.49
CA ASN A 196 -13.26 0.75 6.83
C ASN A 196 -14.12 -0.38 7.42
N GLY A 197 -14.11 -1.57 6.81
CA GLY A 197 -14.86 -2.74 7.27
C GLY A 197 -14.42 -3.23 8.64
N ALA A 198 -13.15 -3.06 8.96
CA ALA A 198 -12.56 -3.38 10.26
C ALA A 198 -12.60 -2.20 11.25
N ARG A 199 -13.63 -1.37 11.19
CA ARG A 199 -13.87 -0.25 12.11
C ARG A 199 -12.71 0.77 12.17
N GLY A 200 -12.06 1.04 11.04
CA GLY A 200 -10.91 1.95 10.95
C GLY A 200 -9.62 1.37 11.52
N SER A 201 -9.46 0.04 11.53
CA SER A 201 -8.19 -0.59 11.87
C SER A 201 -7.15 -0.29 10.80
N VAL A 202 -6.08 0.38 11.15
CA VAL A 202 -4.90 0.59 10.28
C VAL A 202 -3.96 -0.61 10.33
N LEU A 203 -4.02 -1.41 11.41
CA LEU A 203 -3.27 -2.66 11.54
C LEU A 203 -3.49 -3.61 10.35
N LEU A 204 -4.74 -3.76 9.93
CA LEU A 204 -5.07 -4.73 8.88
C LEU A 204 -4.51 -4.33 7.50
N PRO A 205 -4.65 -3.09 7.01
CA PRO A 205 -3.90 -2.63 5.86
C PRO A 205 -2.38 -2.80 5.99
N MET A 206 -1.79 -2.55 7.16
CA MET A 206 -0.37 -2.80 7.40
C MET A 206 -0.01 -4.28 7.22
N LEU A 207 -0.81 -5.20 7.76
CA LEU A 207 -0.60 -6.63 7.59
C LEU A 207 -0.77 -7.06 6.13
N MET A 208 -1.81 -6.59 5.44
CA MET A 208 -2.01 -6.89 4.01
C MET A 208 -0.84 -6.36 3.17
N HIS A 209 -0.42 -5.12 3.38
CA HIS A 209 0.70 -4.51 2.65
C HIS A 209 2.01 -5.30 2.86
N ALA A 210 2.32 -5.67 4.10
CA ALA A 210 3.49 -6.49 4.41
C ALA A 210 3.41 -7.88 3.74
N THR A 211 2.22 -8.50 3.70
CA THR A 211 2.01 -9.79 3.03
C THR A 211 2.17 -9.66 1.51
N VAL A 212 1.66 -8.58 0.91
CA VAL A 212 1.86 -8.25 -0.51
C VAL A 212 3.35 -8.21 -0.85
N ASN A 213 4.15 -7.48 -0.06
CA ASN A 213 5.58 -7.37 -0.29
C ASN A 213 6.31 -8.70 -0.11
N ALA A 214 5.98 -9.43 0.95
CA ALA A 214 6.63 -10.71 1.26
C ALA A 214 6.33 -11.78 0.21
N THR A 215 5.08 -11.92 -0.23
CA THR A 215 4.66 -12.99 -1.14
C THR A 215 4.96 -12.67 -2.61
N GLY A 216 4.85 -11.40 -3.01
CA GLY A 216 5.11 -10.94 -4.37
C GLY A 216 6.61 -10.77 -4.64
N ALA A 217 7.10 -9.54 -4.45
CA ALA A 217 8.49 -9.17 -4.75
C ALA A 217 9.51 -9.93 -3.88
N GLY A 218 9.17 -10.24 -2.63
CA GLY A 218 10.05 -10.96 -1.70
C GLY A 218 10.16 -12.45 -1.99
N PHE A 219 9.27 -13.05 -2.78
CA PHE A 219 9.27 -14.48 -3.02
C PHE A 219 8.95 -14.87 -4.47
N ALA A 220 7.69 -14.77 -4.88
CA ALA A 220 7.22 -15.43 -6.10
C ALA A 220 7.73 -14.79 -7.40
N PHE A 221 7.97 -13.48 -7.43
CA PHE A 221 8.49 -12.82 -8.63
C PHE A 221 9.92 -13.29 -8.96
N GLY A 222 10.69 -13.73 -7.96
CA GLY A 222 12.00 -14.34 -8.14
C GLY A 222 11.99 -15.74 -8.79
N PHE A 223 10.82 -16.34 -9.04
CA PHE A 223 10.73 -17.63 -9.74
C PHE A 223 10.98 -17.51 -11.24
N TYR A 224 10.73 -16.35 -11.80
CA TYR A 224 10.67 -16.12 -13.25
C TYR A 224 11.67 -15.06 -13.70
N GLN A 225 12.04 -15.11 -14.98
CA GLN A 225 12.91 -14.14 -15.65
C GLN A 225 12.36 -13.80 -17.03
N GLY A 226 12.88 -12.75 -17.67
CA GLY A 226 12.54 -12.38 -19.04
C GLY A 226 11.03 -12.19 -19.25
N ASN A 227 10.50 -12.79 -20.30
CA ASN A 227 9.10 -12.69 -20.67
C ASN A 227 8.14 -13.30 -19.65
N ASP A 228 8.56 -14.37 -18.94
CA ASP A 228 7.75 -15.00 -17.91
C ASP A 228 7.60 -14.08 -16.71
N LEU A 229 8.64 -13.33 -16.33
CA LEU A 229 8.56 -12.32 -15.29
C LEU A 229 7.67 -11.14 -15.71
N THR A 230 7.80 -10.68 -16.95
CA THR A 230 6.94 -9.62 -17.48
C THR A 230 5.47 -10.03 -17.48
N ARG A 231 5.18 -11.27 -17.89
CA ARG A 231 3.82 -11.84 -17.82
C ARG A 231 3.34 -11.97 -16.36
N THR A 232 4.20 -12.37 -15.43
CA THR A 232 3.91 -12.40 -13.98
C THR A 232 3.37 -11.04 -13.49
N TRP A 233 4.01 -9.94 -13.86
CA TRP A 233 3.59 -8.59 -13.48
C TRP A 233 2.21 -8.23 -14.04
N TRP A 234 1.93 -8.58 -15.30
CA TRP A 234 0.63 -8.30 -15.90
C TRP A 234 -0.50 -9.15 -15.31
N ILE A 235 -0.25 -10.45 -15.04
CA ILE A 235 -1.21 -11.32 -14.37
C ILE A 235 -1.49 -10.79 -12.95
N TYR A 236 -0.45 -10.37 -12.23
CA TYR A 236 -0.57 -9.79 -10.89
C TYR A 236 -1.45 -8.53 -10.91
N ALA A 237 -1.21 -7.61 -11.82
CA ALA A 237 -2.01 -6.40 -12.00
C ALA A 237 -3.47 -6.73 -12.33
N ALA A 238 -3.71 -7.69 -13.22
CA ALA A 238 -5.05 -8.14 -13.59
C ALA A 238 -5.80 -8.75 -12.39
N LEU A 239 -5.15 -9.59 -11.60
CA LEU A 239 -5.78 -10.23 -10.43
C LEU A 239 -6.09 -9.22 -9.31
N TRP A 240 -5.21 -8.23 -9.07
CA TRP A 240 -5.53 -7.13 -8.16
C TRP A 240 -6.69 -6.29 -8.66
N THR A 241 -6.79 -6.05 -9.98
CA THR A 241 -7.92 -5.35 -10.59
C THR A 241 -9.22 -6.14 -10.40
N VAL A 242 -9.20 -7.45 -10.61
CA VAL A 242 -10.35 -8.32 -10.33
C VAL A 242 -10.74 -8.26 -8.85
N ALA A 243 -9.78 -8.35 -7.93
CA ALA A 243 -10.02 -8.24 -6.49
C ALA A 243 -10.67 -6.88 -6.13
N ALA A 244 -10.17 -5.78 -6.70
CA ALA A 244 -10.74 -4.44 -6.53
C ALA A 244 -12.19 -4.37 -7.02
N VAL A 245 -12.48 -4.88 -8.21
CA VAL A 245 -13.84 -4.90 -8.78
C VAL A 245 -14.78 -5.72 -7.90
N LEU A 246 -14.36 -6.91 -7.45
CA LEU A 246 -15.17 -7.77 -6.58
C LEU A 246 -15.49 -7.08 -5.24
N VAL A 247 -14.49 -6.45 -4.62
CA VAL A 247 -14.66 -5.68 -3.38
C VAL A 247 -15.63 -4.51 -3.58
N LEU A 248 -15.49 -3.76 -4.67
CA LEU A 248 -16.37 -2.64 -4.98
C LEU A 248 -17.82 -3.09 -5.24
N ILE A 249 -18.03 -4.22 -5.90
CA ILE A 249 -19.37 -4.79 -6.11
C ILE A 249 -19.97 -5.26 -4.78
N ALA A 250 -19.20 -5.99 -3.98
CA ALA A 250 -19.66 -6.54 -2.70
C ALA A 250 -20.01 -5.46 -1.66
N THR A 251 -19.39 -4.27 -1.75
CA THR A 251 -19.59 -3.16 -0.80
C THR A 251 -20.49 -2.06 -1.32
N ARG A 252 -21.14 -2.22 -2.48
CA ARG A 252 -22.14 -1.25 -2.97
C ARG A 252 -23.25 -1.11 -1.94
N PRO A 253 -23.68 0.12 -1.60
CA PRO A 253 -24.87 0.31 -0.79
C PRO A 253 -26.04 -0.40 -1.50
N ARG A 254 -26.71 -1.31 -0.80
CA ARG A 254 -27.96 -1.88 -1.31
C ARG A 254 -28.91 -0.68 -1.44
N ARG A 255 -29.24 -0.26 -2.68
CA ARG A 255 -30.33 0.70 -2.92
C ARG A 255 -31.54 0.08 -2.25
N GLY A 256 -32.08 0.79 -1.25
CA GLY A 256 -33.17 0.30 -0.43
C GLY A 256 -34.34 -0.16 -1.31
N ARG A 257 -34.89 -1.34 -0.96
CA ARG A 257 -36.23 -1.74 -1.37
C ARG A 257 -37.23 -0.91 -0.58
#